data_f009147d58a5c8a361c4f6da6208c350
#
_entry.id   f009147d58a5c8a361c4f6da6208c350
#
_cell.length_a   1.000
_cell.length_b   1.000
_cell.length_c   1.000
_cell.angle_alpha   90.00
_cell.angle_beta   90.00
_cell.angle_gamma   90.00
#
_symmetry.space_group_name_H-M   'P 1'
#
loop_
_entity.id
_entity.type
_entity.pdbx_description
1 polymer ?
#
loop_
_entity_poly.entity_id
_entity_poly.type
_entity_poly.pdbx_seq_one_letter_code
_entity_poly.pdbx_strand_id
1 'polypeptide(L)'
;MFQSLKEQPADKILALMQKYKEDPRDSKIDLGVGVYKNAEGLTPVIRAVKTAEQQLWERETTKSYVGLVGDPQFSDVMVDLVLSDSVARGNVAAAATPGGTGAVRQAFELLKMANPDVRVFASDPTWPNHLSILKYLDLPVVPYRYFDSETRGVDFAGMMEDLADARSGDVILLHGCCHNPTGANLNMSQWQEVVDFLNTSGATPMIDIAYQGFGDGLQEDAAGTRLVASSVPETVIAASCSKNFGIYRERTGLLMVVSQDATAKGLNQSTLAFLNRQNFSFPPDHGARLVTMVLSDPALRADWAAELEEVRLGMLDLRTQLASALQRLSGSDRFGFLAQHRGMFSRLGASAEHVEKLRADHAVYMVGD
;
A
#
# COMPACT_ATOMS: atom_id res chain seq x y z
N MET A 1 11.21 -33.43 15.42
CA MET A 1 10.90 -32.00 15.59
C MET A 1 10.33 -31.43 14.31
N PHE A 2 11.08 -31.36 13.20
CA PHE A 2 10.60 -30.73 11.94
C PHE A 2 9.55 -31.57 11.19
N GLN A 3 9.39 -32.84 11.50
CA GLN A 3 8.37 -33.74 10.92
C GLN A 3 6.93 -33.35 11.30
N SER A 4 6.76 -32.50 12.31
CA SER A 4 5.46 -31.97 12.72
C SER A 4 5.05 -30.70 11.94
N LEU A 5 5.95 -30.15 11.10
CA LEU A 5 5.64 -29.00 10.26
C LEU A 5 4.61 -29.39 9.20
N LYS A 6 3.63 -28.52 9.02
CA LYS A 6 2.64 -28.66 7.94
C LYS A 6 3.15 -27.90 6.72
N GLU A 7 2.89 -28.46 5.55
CA GLU A 7 3.15 -27.75 4.29
C GLU A 7 2.32 -26.44 4.27
N GLN A 8 2.99 -25.36 3.96
CA GLN A 8 2.32 -24.08 3.81
C GLN A 8 1.75 -23.96 2.39
N PRO A 9 0.55 -23.37 2.22
CA PRO A 9 -0.01 -23.17 0.89
C PRO A 9 0.91 -22.29 0.05
N ALA A 10 1.12 -22.69 -1.20
CA ALA A 10 1.90 -21.91 -2.15
C ALA A 10 1.22 -20.55 -2.37
N ASP A 11 2.02 -19.49 -2.42
CA ASP A 11 1.53 -18.16 -2.81
C ASP A 11 0.99 -18.20 -4.23
N LYS A 12 -0.28 -17.83 -4.41
CA LYS A 12 -0.98 -17.90 -5.71
C LYS A 12 -0.33 -17.03 -6.78
N ILE A 13 0.22 -15.88 -6.38
CA ILE A 13 0.89 -14.95 -7.30
C ILE A 13 2.21 -15.55 -7.77
N LEU A 14 3.02 -16.10 -6.84
CA LEU A 14 4.29 -16.75 -7.18
C LEU A 14 4.07 -17.99 -8.06
N ALA A 15 3.04 -18.79 -7.77
CA ALA A 15 2.66 -19.92 -8.62
C ALA A 15 2.23 -19.49 -10.03
N LEU A 16 1.51 -18.36 -10.15
CA LEU A 16 1.11 -17.80 -11.43
C LEU A 16 2.33 -17.28 -12.21
N MET A 17 3.26 -16.60 -11.54
CA MET A 17 4.52 -16.14 -12.13
C MET A 17 5.36 -17.32 -12.69
N GLN A 18 5.40 -18.42 -11.97
CA GLN A 18 6.12 -19.61 -12.42
C GLN A 18 5.48 -20.18 -13.69
N LYS A 19 4.14 -20.32 -13.72
CA LYS A 19 3.41 -20.74 -14.91
C LYS A 19 3.65 -19.83 -16.11
N TYR A 20 3.67 -18.50 -15.89
CA TYR A 20 4.00 -17.53 -16.94
C TYR A 20 5.41 -17.74 -17.49
N LYS A 21 6.40 -17.97 -16.63
CA LYS A 21 7.80 -18.21 -17.06
C LYS A 21 7.95 -19.48 -17.88
N GLU A 22 7.23 -20.53 -17.50
CA GLU A 22 7.29 -21.85 -18.13
C GLU A 22 6.53 -21.92 -19.46
N ASP A 23 5.63 -20.97 -19.74
CA ASP A 23 4.91 -20.91 -21.00
C ASP A 23 5.84 -20.48 -22.13
N PRO A 24 6.00 -21.31 -23.18
CA PRO A 24 6.89 -21.03 -24.28
C PRO A 24 6.34 -20.03 -25.32
N ARG A 25 5.05 -19.62 -25.20
CA ARG A 25 4.41 -18.72 -26.16
C ARG A 25 4.99 -17.30 -26.08
N ASP A 26 5.33 -16.71 -27.22
CA ASP A 26 5.86 -15.34 -27.29
C ASP A 26 4.81 -14.26 -27.00
N SER A 27 3.54 -14.54 -27.31
CA SER A 27 2.42 -13.60 -27.15
C SER A 27 1.79 -13.59 -25.77
N LYS A 28 2.47 -14.14 -24.76
CA LYS A 28 1.95 -14.21 -23.39
C LYS A 28 1.92 -12.86 -22.68
N ILE A 29 0.86 -12.63 -21.90
CA ILE A 29 0.60 -11.38 -21.16
C ILE A 29 0.61 -11.69 -19.67
N ASP A 30 1.45 -10.97 -18.91
CA ASP A 30 1.53 -11.07 -17.46
C ASP A 30 0.76 -9.91 -16.79
N LEU A 31 -0.38 -10.24 -16.21
CA LEU A 31 -1.21 -9.36 -15.38
C LEU A 31 -1.23 -9.82 -13.91
N GLY A 32 -0.32 -10.73 -13.53
CA GLY A 32 -0.31 -11.34 -12.20
C GLY A 32 0.52 -10.59 -11.16
N VAL A 33 1.52 -9.81 -11.57
CA VAL A 33 2.47 -9.18 -10.65
C VAL A 33 2.12 -7.71 -10.44
N GLY A 34 1.97 -7.31 -9.18
CA GLY A 34 1.71 -5.92 -8.79
C GLY A 34 2.96 -5.02 -8.91
N VAL A 35 3.61 -4.99 -10.06
CA VAL A 35 4.71 -4.08 -10.40
C VAL A 35 4.36 -3.29 -11.65
N TYR A 36 4.80 -2.04 -11.70
CA TYR A 36 4.70 -1.25 -12.92
C TYR A 36 5.62 -1.84 -14.01
N LYS A 37 5.11 -1.90 -15.24
CA LYS A 37 5.87 -2.27 -16.43
C LYS A 37 5.68 -1.21 -17.51
N ASN A 38 6.78 -0.81 -18.15
CA ASN A 38 6.77 0.09 -19.31
C ASN A 38 6.34 -0.66 -20.59
N ALA A 39 6.36 0.04 -21.73
CA ALA A 39 5.97 -0.52 -23.02
C ALA A 39 6.83 -1.72 -23.47
N GLU A 40 8.07 -1.78 -23.00
CA GLU A 40 9.02 -2.89 -23.24
C GLU A 40 8.81 -4.07 -22.27
N GLY A 41 7.83 -4.00 -21.36
CA GLY A 41 7.56 -5.03 -20.34
C GLY A 41 8.56 -5.04 -19.18
N LEU A 42 9.39 -4.02 -19.05
CA LEU A 42 10.38 -3.88 -17.99
C LEU A 42 9.83 -3.04 -16.84
N THR A 43 10.28 -3.31 -15.63
CA THR A 43 10.12 -2.44 -14.47
C THR A 43 11.34 -1.51 -14.43
N PRO A 44 11.23 -0.26 -14.90
CA PRO A 44 12.38 0.63 -15.01
C PRO A 44 12.86 1.09 -13.62
N VAL A 45 14.14 1.42 -13.54
CA VAL A 45 14.67 2.18 -12.40
C VAL A 45 14.38 3.66 -12.67
N ILE A 46 13.73 4.34 -11.76
CA ILE A 46 13.40 5.77 -11.86
C ILE A 46 14.69 6.59 -11.98
N ARG A 47 14.72 7.58 -12.90
CA ARG A 47 15.89 8.39 -13.23
C ARG A 47 16.55 9.03 -12.02
N ALA A 48 15.74 9.67 -11.17
CA ALA A 48 16.23 10.30 -9.94
C ALA A 48 16.83 9.28 -8.96
N VAL A 49 16.25 8.08 -8.86
CA VAL A 49 16.80 6.97 -8.05
C VAL A 49 18.14 6.53 -8.63
N LYS A 50 18.25 6.38 -9.95
CA LYS A 50 19.51 6.00 -10.60
C LYS A 50 20.62 7.02 -10.36
N THR A 51 20.29 8.29 -10.41
CA THR A 51 21.23 9.39 -10.10
C THR A 51 21.63 9.37 -8.62
N ALA A 52 20.68 9.15 -7.71
CA ALA A 52 20.95 9.03 -6.28
C ALA A 52 21.85 7.81 -5.96
N GLU A 53 21.66 6.66 -6.64
CA GLU A 53 22.53 5.48 -6.51
C GLU A 53 23.99 5.81 -6.86
N GLN A 54 24.21 6.48 -7.99
CA GLN A 54 25.56 6.88 -8.40
C GLN A 54 26.20 7.83 -7.38
N GLN A 55 25.48 8.86 -6.95
CA GLN A 55 25.96 9.80 -5.95
C GLN A 55 26.23 9.13 -4.61
N LEU A 56 25.40 8.17 -4.21
CA LEU A 56 25.57 7.41 -2.97
C LEU A 56 26.84 6.57 -3.05
N TRP A 57 27.05 5.85 -4.16
CA TRP A 57 28.26 5.05 -4.38
C TRP A 57 29.55 5.89 -4.30
N GLU A 58 29.53 7.11 -4.84
CA GLU A 58 30.69 8.00 -4.84
C GLU A 58 31.00 8.58 -3.46
N ARG A 59 29.98 8.80 -2.61
CA ARG A 59 30.11 9.52 -1.34
C ARG A 59 30.15 8.62 -0.11
N GLU A 60 29.58 7.42 -0.21
CA GLU A 60 29.44 6.54 0.94
C GLU A 60 30.78 5.91 1.35
N THR A 61 31.19 6.17 2.59
CA THR A 61 32.46 5.71 3.15
C THR A 61 32.30 4.66 4.26
N THR A 62 31.05 4.37 4.68
CA THR A 62 30.78 3.44 5.78
C THR A 62 29.48 2.67 5.55
N LYS A 63 29.44 1.44 6.04
CA LYS A 63 28.26 0.55 6.09
C LYS A 63 27.90 0.22 7.54
N SER A 64 28.19 1.11 8.48
CA SER A 64 27.80 0.91 9.88
C SER A 64 26.28 0.95 10.03
N TYR A 65 25.78 0.32 11.09
CA TYR A 65 24.36 0.31 11.40
C TYR A 65 23.81 1.73 11.64
N VAL A 66 22.58 1.96 11.19
CA VAL A 66 21.76 3.12 11.54
C VAL A 66 21.10 2.93 12.91
N GLY A 67 20.26 3.87 13.34
CA GLY A 67 19.47 3.71 14.57
C GLY A 67 18.44 2.56 14.47
N LEU A 68 17.91 2.12 15.62
CA LEU A 68 16.88 1.08 15.67
C LEU A 68 15.63 1.43 14.85
N VAL A 69 15.28 2.70 14.76
CA VAL A 69 14.15 3.20 13.96
C VAL A 69 14.57 3.70 12.58
N GLY A 70 15.81 3.47 12.17
CA GLY A 70 16.37 3.96 10.91
C GLY A 70 17.00 5.35 11.02
N ASP A 71 17.30 5.95 9.87
CA ASP A 71 17.81 7.31 9.79
C ASP A 71 16.69 8.32 10.06
N PRO A 72 16.87 9.29 10.98
CA PRO A 72 15.89 10.33 11.23
C PRO A 72 15.54 11.16 9.99
N GLN A 73 16.50 11.44 9.11
CA GLN A 73 16.24 12.19 7.87
C GLN A 73 15.27 11.45 6.93
N PHE A 74 15.40 10.11 6.84
CA PHE A 74 14.45 9.31 6.09
C PHE A 74 13.03 9.43 6.65
N SER A 75 12.90 9.33 7.97
CA SER A 75 11.61 9.51 8.64
C SER A 75 11.03 10.89 8.37
N ASP A 76 11.86 11.94 8.43
CA ASP A 76 11.43 13.32 8.20
C ASP A 76 10.90 13.55 6.79
N VAL A 77 11.64 13.13 5.75
CA VAL A 77 11.21 13.34 4.37
C VAL A 77 9.99 12.49 4.00
N MET A 78 9.84 11.31 4.60
CA MET A 78 8.67 10.46 4.38
C MET A 78 7.42 10.96 5.10
N VAL A 79 7.55 11.46 6.33
CA VAL A 79 6.44 12.11 7.03
C VAL A 79 6.00 13.36 6.27
N ASP A 80 6.95 14.15 5.72
CA ASP A 80 6.65 15.29 4.87
C ASP A 80 5.92 14.88 3.59
N LEU A 81 6.36 13.80 2.93
CA LEU A 81 5.70 13.29 1.72
C LEU A 81 4.26 12.85 1.98
N VAL A 82 4.03 12.12 3.07
CA VAL A 82 2.70 11.53 3.36
C VAL A 82 1.79 12.53 4.05
N LEU A 83 2.25 13.20 5.09
CA LEU A 83 1.43 14.05 5.96
C LEU A 83 1.54 15.55 5.65
N SER A 84 2.61 16.00 4.99
CA SER A 84 2.85 17.43 4.76
C SER A 84 2.75 18.25 6.06
N ASP A 85 1.98 19.31 6.06
CA ASP A 85 1.70 20.18 7.20
C ASP A 85 0.39 19.84 7.94
N SER A 86 -0.28 18.75 7.56
CA SER A 86 -1.57 18.35 8.16
C SER A 86 -1.46 17.99 9.65
N VAL A 87 -0.26 17.57 10.09
CA VAL A 87 0.01 17.18 11.48
C VAL A 87 1.33 17.78 11.96
N ALA A 88 1.35 18.29 13.20
CA ALA A 88 2.58 18.79 13.81
C ALA A 88 3.63 17.65 13.96
N ARG A 89 4.89 17.91 13.57
CA ARG A 89 6.00 16.93 13.68
C ARG A 89 6.18 16.38 15.10
N GLY A 90 5.89 17.19 16.10
CA GLY A 90 5.92 16.79 17.51
C GLY A 90 4.95 15.67 17.85
N ASN A 91 3.95 15.41 17.03
CA ASN A 91 2.89 14.41 17.24
C ASN A 91 3.14 13.10 16.49
N VAL A 92 4.22 13.00 15.71
CA VAL A 92 4.50 11.81 14.88
C VAL A 92 5.69 11.03 15.42
N ALA A 93 5.47 9.79 15.81
CA ALA A 93 6.52 8.78 16.00
C ALA A 93 6.67 7.97 14.70
N ALA A 94 7.91 7.66 14.31
CA ALA A 94 8.14 6.97 13.05
C ALA A 94 9.30 5.97 13.15
N ALA A 95 9.23 4.88 12.38
CA ALA A 95 10.29 3.90 12.24
C ALA A 95 10.36 3.36 10.81
N ALA A 96 11.56 3.34 10.25
CA ALA A 96 11.85 2.66 9.00
C ALA A 96 11.61 1.14 9.15
N THR A 97 11.10 0.52 8.11
CA THR A 97 10.72 -0.90 8.09
C THR A 97 11.15 -1.57 6.79
N PRO A 98 11.27 -2.91 6.77
CA PRO A 98 11.54 -3.67 5.53
C PRO A 98 10.34 -3.63 4.56
N GLY A 99 10.16 -2.50 3.89
CA GLY A 99 9.04 -2.24 2.98
C GLY A 99 7.71 -2.02 3.68
N GLY A 100 6.65 -1.77 2.91
CA GLY A 100 5.29 -1.62 3.42
C GLY A 100 4.79 -2.86 4.17
N THR A 101 5.18 -4.06 3.75
CA THR A 101 4.84 -5.30 4.47
C THR A 101 5.39 -5.30 5.90
N GLY A 102 6.63 -4.84 6.09
CA GLY A 102 7.21 -4.68 7.41
C GLY A 102 6.44 -3.66 8.24
N ALA A 103 6.04 -2.53 7.63
CA ALA A 103 5.24 -1.50 8.29
C ALA A 103 3.87 -2.04 8.73
N VAL A 104 3.15 -2.73 7.83
CA VAL A 104 1.84 -3.34 8.13
C VAL A 104 1.93 -4.37 9.24
N ARG A 105 2.90 -5.29 9.16
CA ARG A 105 3.09 -6.31 10.20
C ARG A 105 3.36 -5.66 11.56
N GLN A 106 4.28 -4.71 11.60
CA GLN A 106 4.68 -4.05 12.84
C GLN A 106 3.57 -3.16 13.41
N ALA A 107 2.73 -2.57 12.55
CA ALA A 107 1.53 -1.88 12.98
C ALA A 107 0.58 -2.82 13.73
N PHE A 108 0.31 -4.01 13.20
CA PHE A 108 -0.53 -5.00 13.88
C PHE A 108 0.09 -5.50 15.20
N GLU A 109 1.42 -5.69 15.26
CA GLU A 109 2.10 -6.03 16.50
C GLU A 109 1.97 -4.91 17.54
N LEU A 110 2.14 -3.64 17.13
CA LEU A 110 1.94 -2.48 17.98
C LEU A 110 0.52 -2.42 18.55
N LEU A 111 -0.48 -2.59 17.68
CA LEU A 111 -1.89 -2.55 18.05
C LEU A 111 -2.25 -3.69 19.01
N LYS A 112 -1.72 -4.89 18.78
CA LYS A 112 -1.87 -6.03 19.69
C LYS A 112 -1.21 -5.79 21.06
N MET A 113 -0.06 -5.10 21.09
CA MET A 113 0.58 -4.73 22.34
C MET A 113 -0.22 -3.68 23.11
N ALA A 114 -0.82 -2.72 22.40
CA ALA A 114 -1.65 -1.69 23.00
C ALA A 114 -2.98 -2.23 23.53
N ASN A 115 -3.59 -3.18 22.81
CA ASN A 115 -4.81 -3.87 23.20
C ASN A 115 -4.76 -5.34 22.76
N PRO A 116 -4.51 -6.30 23.68
CA PRO A 116 -4.48 -7.72 23.35
C PRO A 116 -5.79 -8.29 22.78
N ASP A 117 -6.93 -7.65 23.07
CA ASP A 117 -8.26 -8.04 22.62
C ASP A 117 -8.72 -7.27 21.36
N VAL A 118 -7.81 -6.59 20.67
CA VAL A 118 -8.10 -5.78 19.49
C VAL A 118 -8.74 -6.61 18.37
N ARG A 119 -9.87 -6.13 17.83
CA ARG A 119 -10.45 -6.62 16.58
C ARG A 119 -9.99 -5.71 15.43
N VAL A 120 -9.69 -6.29 14.29
CA VAL A 120 -9.31 -5.52 13.09
C VAL A 120 -10.41 -5.64 12.05
N PHE A 121 -11.07 -4.53 11.76
CA PHE A 121 -12.03 -4.41 10.67
C PHE A 121 -11.25 -4.22 9.37
N ALA A 122 -11.43 -5.11 8.39
CA ALA A 122 -10.75 -5.07 7.11
C ALA A 122 -11.75 -5.13 5.96
N SER A 123 -11.48 -4.39 4.88
CA SER A 123 -12.35 -4.38 3.70
C SER A 123 -12.45 -5.77 3.06
N ASP A 124 -13.63 -6.10 2.56
CA ASP A 124 -13.84 -7.26 1.71
C ASP A 124 -14.18 -6.80 0.28
N PRO A 125 -13.25 -7.04 -0.69
CA PRO A 125 -11.91 -7.65 -0.53
C PRO A 125 -10.88 -6.69 0.04
N THR A 126 -9.74 -7.24 0.46
CA THR A 126 -8.53 -6.50 0.83
C THR A 126 -7.28 -7.16 0.26
N TRP A 127 -6.11 -6.53 0.40
CA TRP A 127 -4.85 -7.17 0.03
C TRP A 127 -4.66 -8.48 0.82
N PRO A 128 -4.51 -9.64 0.13
CA PRO A 128 -4.51 -10.94 0.81
C PRO A 128 -3.49 -11.08 1.93
N ASN A 129 -2.37 -10.33 1.83
CA ASN A 129 -1.35 -10.40 2.87
C ASN A 129 -1.75 -9.70 4.19
N HIS A 130 -2.71 -8.76 4.17
CA HIS A 130 -3.32 -8.25 5.40
C HIS A 130 -3.91 -9.40 6.23
N LEU A 131 -4.76 -10.21 5.59
CA LEU A 131 -5.41 -11.35 6.25
C LEU A 131 -4.40 -12.42 6.69
N SER A 132 -3.35 -12.66 5.88
CA SER A 132 -2.30 -13.61 6.21
C SER A 132 -1.50 -13.18 7.44
N ILE A 133 -1.14 -11.90 7.55
CA ILE A 133 -0.40 -11.36 8.68
C ILE A 133 -1.28 -11.37 9.95
N LEU A 134 -2.54 -10.93 9.84
CA LEU A 134 -3.50 -10.94 10.95
C LEU A 134 -3.70 -12.36 11.49
N LYS A 135 -3.88 -13.34 10.60
CA LYS A 135 -3.97 -14.76 10.98
C LYS A 135 -2.70 -15.26 11.67
N TYR A 136 -1.50 -14.89 11.13
CA TYR A 136 -0.23 -15.29 11.74
C TYR A 136 -0.04 -14.71 13.14
N LEU A 137 -0.51 -13.48 13.36
CA LEU A 137 -0.44 -12.79 14.65
C LEU A 137 -1.58 -13.18 15.59
N ASP A 138 -2.47 -14.08 15.17
CA ASP A 138 -3.68 -14.47 15.93
C ASP A 138 -4.52 -13.24 16.35
N LEU A 139 -4.83 -12.40 15.37
CA LEU A 139 -5.67 -11.22 15.53
C LEU A 139 -7.03 -11.45 14.88
N PRO A 140 -8.14 -11.23 15.62
CA PRO A 140 -9.49 -11.34 15.09
C PRO A 140 -9.73 -10.35 13.94
N VAL A 141 -10.27 -10.84 12.82
CA VAL A 141 -10.65 -10.03 11.65
C VAL A 141 -12.16 -9.97 11.54
N VAL A 142 -12.68 -8.76 11.40
CA VAL A 142 -14.09 -8.49 11.10
C VAL A 142 -14.16 -7.92 9.69
N PRO A 143 -14.71 -8.64 8.70
CA PRO A 143 -14.82 -8.09 7.36
C PRO A 143 -15.89 -6.99 7.30
N TYR A 144 -15.66 -5.95 6.49
CA TYR A 144 -16.69 -4.99 6.12
C TYR A 144 -16.82 -4.91 4.60
N ARG A 145 -18.04 -4.73 4.12
CA ARG A 145 -18.33 -4.54 2.70
C ARG A 145 -17.59 -3.31 2.16
N TYR A 146 -16.97 -3.45 1.03
CA TYR A 146 -16.25 -2.34 0.41
C TYR A 146 -16.52 -2.21 -1.09
N PHE A 147 -16.67 -3.32 -1.79
CA PHE A 147 -16.76 -3.34 -3.24
C PHE A 147 -18.07 -3.94 -3.70
N ASP A 148 -18.82 -3.15 -4.46
CA ASP A 148 -20.05 -3.60 -5.11
C ASP A 148 -19.71 -4.28 -6.45
N SER A 149 -20.04 -5.56 -6.56
CA SER A 149 -19.79 -6.37 -7.75
C SER A 149 -20.67 -6.02 -8.94
N GLU A 150 -21.76 -5.29 -8.76
CA GLU A 150 -22.67 -4.86 -9.84
C GLU A 150 -22.23 -3.52 -10.43
N THR A 151 -22.05 -2.51 -9.59
CA THR A 151 -21.61 -1.18 -10.01
C THR A 151 -20.13 -1.06 -10.26
N ARG A 152 -19.34 -2.00 -9.71
CA ARG A 152 -17.85 -1.98 -9.70
C ARG A 152 -17.27 -0.78 -8.95
N GLY A 153 -18.03 -0.17 -8.09
CA GLY A 153 -17.66 0.95 -7.24
C GLY A 153 -17.49 0.55 -5.78
N VAL A 154 -17.37 1.55 -4.93
CA VAL A 154 -17.37 1.35 -3.47
C VAL A 154 -18.82 1.18 -3.00
N ASP A 155 -19.10 0.09 -2.27
CA ASP A 155 -20.33 -0.08 -1.48
C ASP A 155 -20.20 0.72 -0.17
N PHE A 156 -20.26 2.03 -0.26
CA PHE A 156 -20.05 2.88 0.90
C PHE A 156 -21.14 2.75 1.95
N ALA A 157 -22.39 2.56 1.55
CA ALA A 157 -23.49 2.34 2.48
C ALA A 157 -23.31 1.04 3.27
N GLY A 158 -22.97 -0.05 2.57
CA GLY A 158 -22.66 -1.33 3.18
C GLY A 158 -21.42 -1.27 4.09
N MET A 159 -20.38 -0.53 3.67
CA MET A 159 -19.20 -0.28 4.50
C MET A 159 -19.58 0.37 5.83
N MET A 160 -20.34 1.45 5.81
CA MET A 160 -20.71 2.18 7.03
C MET A 160 -21.68 1.39 7.92
N GLU A 161 -22.55 0.58 7.33
CA GLU A 161 -23.43 -0.33 8.08
C GLU A 161 -22.61 -1.39 8.83
N ASP A 162 -21.64 -2.03 8.17
CA ASP A 162 -20.81 -3.07 8.79
C ASP A 162 -19.84 -2.48 9.83
N LEU A 163 -19.32 -1.26 9.61
CA LEU A 163 -18.47 -0.56 10.56
C LEU A 163 -19.22 -0.09 11.81
N ALA A 164 -20.54 -0.01 11.81
CA ALA A 164 -21.33 0.43 12.96
C ALA A 164 -21.13 -0.43 14.23
N ASP A 165 -20.61 -1.66 14.09
CA ASP A 165 -20.23 -2.54 15.21
C ASP A 165 -18.86 -2.21 15.82
N ALA A 166 -18.06 -1.34 15.18
CA ALA A 166 -16.74 -0.97 15.67
C ALA A 166 -16.84 0.04 16.83
N ARG A 167 -15.96 -0.12 17.82
CA ARG A 167 -15.94 0.67 19.05
C ARG A 167 -14.52 1.00 19.48
N SER A 168 -14.40 1.77 20.55
CA SER A 168 -13.10 2.06 21.15
C SER A 168 -12.32 0.78 21.48
N GLY A 169 -11.05 0.73 21.09
CA GLY A 169 -10.19 -0.45 21.18
C GLY A 169 -10.18 -1.33 19.95
N ASP A 170 -11.09 -1.13 18.99
CA ASP A 170 -11.04 -1.78 17.68
C ASP A 170 -10.18 -0.95 16.69
N VAL A 171 -9.76 -1.61 15.62
CA VAL A 171 -8.98 -0.98 14.54
C VAL A 171 -9.71 -1.10 13.22
N ILE A 172 -9.75 0.00 12.45
CA ILE A 172 -10.27 0.00 11.08
C ILE A 172 -9.11 0.13 10.13
N LEU A 173 -8.86 -0.94 9.37
CA LEU A 173 -7.85 -0.97 8.32
C LEU A 173 -8.41 -0.37 7.04
N LEU A 174 -7.79 0.72 6.59
CA LEU A 174 -8.16 1.49 5.41
C LEU A 174 -7.00 1.49 4.40
N HIS A 175 -7.33 1.53 3.10
CA HIS A 175 -6.36 1.79 2.05
C HIS A 175 -6.35 3.30 1.76
N GLY A 176 -5.19 3.94 1.87
CA GLY A 176 -5.07 5.40 1.71
C GLY A 176 -5.41 5.89 0.31
N CYS A 177 -5.06 5.10 -0.71
CA CYS A 177 -5.37 5.33 -2.12
C CYS A 177 -5.21 4.03 -2.93
N CYS A 178 -5.71 4.02 -4.16
CA CYS A 178 -5.52 2.92 -5.13
C CYS A 178 -5.82 1.55 -4.51
N HIS A 179 -7.03 1.39 -3.98
CA HIS A 179 -7.44 0.21 -3.21
C HIS A 179 -7.05 -1.11 -3.89
N ASN A 180 -6.30 -1.94 -3.18
CA ASN A 180 -5.88 -3.26 -3.65
C ASN A 180 -6.80 -4.34 -3.06
N PRO A 181 -7.57 -5.10 -3.89
CA PRO A 181 -7.39 -5.31 -5.34
C PRO A 181 -8.38 -4.59 -6.26
N THR A 182 -9.22 -3.68 -5.77
CA THR A 182 -10.39 -3.22 -6.52
C THR A 182 -10.11 -2.04 -7.47
N GLY A 183 -9.20 -1.14 -7.10
CA GLY A 183 -8.99 0.13 -7.79
C GLY A 183 -10.09 1.18 -7.53
N ALA A 184 -11.15 0.82 -6.80
CA ALA A 184 -12.22 1.73 -6.39
C ALA A 184 -11.82 2.47 -5.11
N ASN A 185 -11.89 3.79 -5.11
CA ASN A 185 -11.46 4.64 -3.99
C ASN A 185 -12.63 5.39 -3.36
N LEU A 186 -12.51 5.68 -2.07
CA LEU A 186 -13.37 6.65 -1.40
C LEU A 186 -13.11 8.05 -1.97
N ASN A 187 -14.18 8.82 -2.17
CA ASN A 187 -14.08 10.24 -2.45
C ASN A 187 -13.93 11.05 -1.14
N MET A 188 -13.65 12.36 -1.25
CA MET A 188 -13.37 13.18 -0.05
C MET A 188 -14.58 13.35 0.87
N SER A 189 -15.82 13.32 0.37
CA SER A 189 -17.00 13.35 1.25
C SER A 189 -17.16 12.05 2.03
N GLN A 190 -16.86 10.92 1.41
CA GLN A 190 -16.85 9.60 2.09
C GLN A 190 -15.72 9.52 3.13
N TRP A 191 -14.54 10.08 2.84
CA TRP A 191 -13.47 10.21 3.83
C TRP A 191 -13.89 11.06 5.04
N GLN A 192 -14.65 12.14 4.82
CA GLN A 192 -15.17 12.95 5.92
C GLN A 192 -16.17 12.16 6.78
N GLU A 193 -17.08 11.39 6.16
CA GLU A 193 -18.02 10.54 6.89
C GLU A 193 -17.29 9.44 7.69
N VAL A 194 -16.21 8.88 7.15
CA VAL A 194 -15.33 7.94 7.89
C VAL A 194 -14.69 8.64 9.10
N VAL A 195 -14.20 9.87 8.95
CA VAL A 195 -13.65 10.67 10.09
C VAL A 195 -14.70 10.90 11.17
N ASP A 196 -15.89 11.30 10.78
CA ASP A 196 -17.01 11.56 11.72
C ASP A 196 -17.38 10.28 12.48
N PHE A 197 -17.39 9.15 11.80
CA PHE A 197 -17.59 7.83 12.39
C PHE A 197 -16.46 7.45 13.36
N LEU A 198 -15.19 7.62 12.98
CA LEU A 198 -14.04 7.32 13.82
C LEU A 198 -14.06 8.14 15.12
N ASN A 199 -14.40 9.42 15.04
CA ASN A 199 -14.53 10.30 16.22
C ASN A 199 -15.70 9.88 17.12
N THR A 200 -16.76 9.30 16.55
CA THR A 200 -17.94 8.86 17.32
C THR A 200 -17.72 7.50 17.96
N SER A 201 -17.16 6.55 17.21
CA SER A 201 -16.92 5.17 17.68
C SER A 201 -15.73 5.02 18.62
N GLY A 202 -14.73 5.93 18.45
CA GLY A 202 -13.44 5.83 19.13
C GLY A 202 -12.54 4.70 18.62
N ALA A 203 -12.88 4.08 17.48
CA ALA A 203 -12.02 3.10 16.83
C ALA A 203 -10.77 3.77 16.24
N THR A 204 -9.64 3.06 16.26
CA THR A 204 -8.36 3.59 15.77
C THR A 204 -8.19 3.28 14.28
N PRO A 205 -8.00 4.26 13.39
CA PRO A 205 -7.67 3.99 11.99
C PRO A 205 -6.24 3.50 11.83
N MET A 206 -6.09 2.46 11.01
CA MET A 206 -4.81 2.03 10.44
C MET A 206 -4.87 2.19 8.93
N ILE A 207 -4.01 3.03 8.35
CA ILE A 207 -4.01 3.33 6.92
C ILE A 207 -2.79 2.70 6.25
N ASP A 208 -3.02 1.85 5.25
CA ASP A 208 -1.98 1.36 4.34
C ASP A 208 -1.94 2.26 3.10
N ILE A 209 -0.83 3.00 2.93
CA ILE A 209 -0.59 3.87 1.79
C ILE A 209 0.61 3.39 0.97
N ALA A 210 0.36 2.48 0.04
CA ALA A 210 1.41 1.86 -0.77
C ALA A 210 1.53 2.44 -2.18
N TYR A 211 0.57 3.27 -2.62
CA TYR A 211 0.44 3.69 -4.02
C TYR A 211 0.33 5.21 -4.20
N GLN A 212 0.80 6.00 -3.25
CA GLN A 212 0.80 7.47 -3.36
C GLN A 212 1.51 7.93 -4.63
N GLY A 213 0.83 8.70 -5.47
CA GLY A 213 1.29 9.15 -6.77
C GLY A 213 0.87 8.26 -7.95
N PHE A 214 0.09 7.18 -7.72
CA PHE A 214 -0.39 6.27 -8.77
C PHE A 214 -1.89 6.44 -9.09
N GLY A 215 -2.60 7.22 -8.32
CA GLY A 215 -4.04 7.47 -8.48
C GLY A 215 -4.32 8.78 -9.19
N ASP A 216 -4.64 9.81 -8.43
CA ASP A 216 -4.99 11.13 -8.93
C ASP A 216 -3.84 12.15 -8.81
N GLY A 217 -2.75 11.80 -8.11
CA GLY A 217 -1.56 12.61 -7.94
C GLY A 217 -0.94 12.46 -6.55
N LEU A 218 0.27 12.97 -6.36
CA LEU A 218 1.00 12.85 -5.10
C LEU A 218 0.26 13.47 -3.91
N GLN A 219 -0.42 14.60 -4.13
CA GLN A 219 -1.12 15.32 -3.07
C GLN A 219 -2.53 14.76 -2.87
N GLU A 220 -3.21 14.48 -3.95
CA GLU A 220 -4.57 13.96 -4.01
C GLU A 220 -4.65 12.58 -3.36
N ASP A 221 -3.69 11.71 -3.63
CA ASP A 221 -3.64 10.35 -3.10
C ASP A 221 -3.39 10.32 -1.58
N ALA A 222 -2.79 11.34 -1.02
CA ALA A 222 -2.58 11.47 0.42
C ALA A 222 -3.70 12.24 1.14
N ALA A 223 -4.62 12.88 0.42
CA ALA A 223 -5.62 13.78 0.99
C ALA A 223 -6.50 13.12 2.06
N GLY A 224 -7.02 11.90 1.78
CA GLY A 224 -7.81 11.13 2.75
C GLY A 224 -6.99 10.75 4.01
N THR A 225 -5.76 10.31 3.81
CA THR A 225 -4.84 9.99 4.92
C THR A 225 -4.56 11.21 5.79
N ARG A 226 -4.32 12.38 5.18
CA ARG A 226 -4.08 13.64 5.88
C ARG A 226 -5.32 14.11 6.64
N LEU A 227 -6.49 14.00 6.03
CA LEU A 227 -7.76 14.34 6.67
C LEU A 227 -7.98 13.50 7.94
N VAL A 228 -7.80 12.18 7.86
CA VAL A 228 -7.91 11.29 9.02
C VAL A 228 -6.87 11.67 10.07
N ALA A 229 -5.59 11.73 9.71
CA ALA A 229 -4.49 11.97 10.65
C ALA A 229 -4.61 13.31 11.40
N SER A 230 -5.20 14.34 10.78
CA SER A 230 -5.41 15.65 11.41
C SER A 230 -6.69 15.75 12.25
N SER A 231 -7.64 14.83 12.05
CA SER A 231 -9.00 14.96 12.59
C SER A 231 -9.35 13.98 13.70
N VAL A 232 -8.56 12.91 13.87
CA VAL A 232 -8.80 11.89 14.91
C VAL A 232 -7.67 11.88 15.95
N PRO A 233 -7.93 11.38 17.18
CA PRO A 233 -6.92 11.42 18.25
C PRO A 233 -5.65 10.64 17.95
N GLU A 234 -5.78 9.48 17.30
CA GLU A 234 -4.67 8.58 16.99
C GLU A 234 -4.85 7.96 15.61
N THR A 235 -3.75 7.83 14.86
CA THR A 235 -3.72 7.19 13.54
C THR A 235 -2.43 6.40 13.37
N VAL A 236 -2.54 5.17 12.88
CA VAL A 236 -1.39 4.35 12.49
C VAL A 236 -1.31 4.33 10.96
N ILE A 237 -0.14 4.62 10.38
CA ILE A 237 0.04 4.72 8.93
C ILE A 237 1.22 3.87 8.50
N ALA A 238 0.97 2.90 7.63
CA ALA A 238 1.98 2.07 6.99
C ALA A 238 2.25 2.58 5.56
N ALA A 239 3.43 3.14 5.32
CA ALA A 239 3.83 3.68 4.02
C ALA A 239 4.88 2.79 3.33
N SER A 240 4.80 2.71 2.00
CA SER A 240 5.74 1.93 1.17
C SER A 240 6.37 2.79 0.09
N CYS A 241 7.68 2.65 -0.09
CA CYS A 241 8.43 3.27 -1.19
C CYS A 241 8.59 2.34 -2.40
N SER A 242 8.03 1.12 -2.34
CA SER A 242 8.27 0.11 -3.38
C SER A 242 7.79 0.54 -4.76
N LYS A 243 6.63 1.22 -4.84
CA LYS A 243 5.98 1.57 -6.10
C LYS A 243 6.39 2.97 -6.56
N ASN A 244 6.12 3.99 -5.77
CA ASN A 244 6.35 5.39 -6.15
C ASN A 244 7.82 5.79 -6.31
N PHE A 245 8.76 5.00 -5.76
CA PHE A 245 10.19 5.14 -6.05
C PHE A 245 10.74 4.02 -6.96
N GLY A 246 9.91 3.03 -7.35
CA GLY A 246 10.35 1.92 -8.20
C GLY A 246 11.38 0.99 -7.56
N ILE A 247 11.55 1.02 -6.24
CA ILE A 247 12.60 0.28 -5.48
C ILE A 247 12.05 -0.97 -4.79
N TYR A 248 11.30 -1.77 -5.51
CA TYR A 248 10.59 -2.95 -5.00
C TYR A 248 11.46 -3.92 -4.19
N ARG A 249 12.72 -4.12 -4.61
CA ARG A 249 13.64 -5.08 -3.98
C ARG A 249 14.47 -4.49 -2.85
N GLU A 250 14.50 -3.16 -2.69
CA GLU A 250 15.25 -2.49 -1.61
C GLU A 250 14.54 -2.59 -0.25
N ARG A 251 13.28 -3.02 -0.25
CA ARG A 251 12.49 -3.23 0.95
C ARG A 251 12.43 -1.98 1.84
N THR A 252 11.97 -0.86 1.30
CA THR A 252 11.91 0.44 1.96
C THR A 252 10.47 0.81 2.29
N GLY A 253 10.21 1.14 3.53
CA GLY A 253 8.91 1.58 4.04
C GLY A 253 9.05 2.31 5.36
N LEU A 254 7.96 2.92 5.81
CA LEU A 254 7.90 3.65 7.08
C LEU A 254 6.60 3.32 7.81
N LEU A 255 6.68 3.04 9.09
CA LEU A 255 5.55 3.01 10.01
C LEU A 255 5.50 4.33 10.76
N MET A 256 4.34 5.00 10.74
CA MET A 256 4.08 6.24 11.47
C MET A 256 2.95 6.02 12.47
N VAL A 257 3.08 6.61 13.65
CA VAL A 257 2.04 6.70 14.66
C VAL A 257 1.82 8.17 14.96
N VAL A 258 0.66 8.66 14.61
CA VAL A 258 0.22 10.02 14.90
C VAL A 258 -0.59 10.00 16.20
N SER A 259 -0.29 10.92 17.13
CA SER A 259 -1.07 11.10 18.35
C SER A 259 -1.24 12.60 18.58
N GLN A 260 -2.47 13.05 18.86
CA GLN A 260 -2.74 14.43 19.21
C GLN A 260 -2.15 14.81 20.58
N ASP A 261 -1.90 13.82 21.44
CA ASP A 261 -1.13 14.00 22.67
C ASP A 261 0.37 13.85 22.40
N ALA A 262 1.07 14.97 22.39
CA ALA A 262 2.53 15.01 22.20
C ALA A 262 3.31 14.19 23.26
N THR A 263 2.73 13.93 24.44
CA THR A 263 3.36 13.11 25.48
C THR A 263 3.40 11.64 25.08
N ALA A 264 2.44 11.17 24.30
CA ALA A 264 2.39 9.80 23.77
C ALA A 264 3.49 9.53 22.74
N LYS A 265 4.03 10.56 22.06
CA LYS A 265 5.08 10.37 21.03
C LYS A 265 6.28 9.61 21.55
N GLY A 266 6.77 9.94 22.74
CA GLY A 266 7.94 9.29 23.33
C GLY A 266 7.72 7.79 23.56
N LEU A 267 6.55 7.43 24.09
CA LEU A 267 6.12 6.06 24.30
C LEU A 267 6.00 5.31 22.96
N ASN A 268 5.31 5.89 21.99
CA ASN A 268 5.15 5.31 20.66
C ASN A 268 6.53 5.09 20.00
N GLN A 269 7.41 6.09 20.03
CA GLN A 269 8.74 6.01 19.43
C GLN A 269 9.60 4.90 20.08
N SER A 270 9.55 4.77 21.41
CA SER A 270 10.28 3.72 22.12
C SER A 270 9.72 2.33 21.81
N THR A 271 8.41 2.21 21.67
CA THR A 271 7.76 0.95 21.30
C THR A 271 8.09 0.54 19.87
N LEU A 272 8.11 1.48 18.90
CA LEU A 272 8.56 1.21 17.54
C LEU A 272 10.02 0.74 17.50
N ALA A 273 10.90 1.37 18.26
CA ALA A 273 12.29 0.95 18.38
C ALA A 273 12.41 -0.47 18.98
N PHE A 274 11.62 -0.78 20.00
CA PHE A 274 11.55 -2.11 20.58
C PHE A 274 11.10 -3.16 19.56
N LEU A 275 10.02 -2.91 18.82
CA LEU A 275 9.52 -3.82 17.80
C LEU A 275 10.54 -4.07 16.67
N ASN A 276 11.19 -3.01 16.17
CA ASN A 276 12.30 -3.17 15.22
C ASN A 276 13.40 -4.07 15.78
N ARG A 277 13.79 -3.84 17.04
CA ARG A 277 14.85 -4.65 17.69
C ARG A 277 14.49 -6.13 17.77
N GLN A 278 13.21 -6.46 18.00
CA GLN A 278 12.75 -7.85 18.09
C GLN A 278 12.64 -8.52 16.71
N ASN A 279 12.27 -7.77 15.66
CA ASN A 279 11.97 -8.32 14.35
C ASN A 279 13.22 -8.47 13.45
N PHE A 280 14.03 -7.43 13.33
CA PHE A 280 15.18 -7.39 12.40
C PHE A 280 16.39 -6.59 12.93
N SER A 281 16.34 -6.16 14.17
CA SER A 281 17.36 -5.33 14.85
C SER A 281 17.44 -3.90 14.30
N PHE A 282 17.88 -3.75 13.06
CA PHE A 282 18.02 -2.49 12.35
C PHE A 282 17.36 -2.61 10.99
N PRO A 283 16.62 -1.59 10.52
CA PRO A 283 15.99 -1.64 9.22
C PRO A 283 17.04 -1.60 8.09
N PRO A 284 16.69 -2.12 6.89
CA PRO A 284 17.53 -1.94 5.72
C PRO A 284 17.62 -0.45 5.36
N ASP A 285 18.84 0.03 5.04
CA ASP A 285 19.13 1.46 4.95
C ASP A 285 19.36 1.94 3.50
N HIS A 286 19.83 1.09 2.61
CA HIS A 286 20.23 1.52 1.26
C HIS A 286 19.09 2.25 0.53
N GLY A 287 17.91 1.62 0.45
CA GLY A 287 16.74 2.23 -0.18
C GLY A 287 16.24 3.48 0.57
N ALA A 288 16.33 3.50 1.90
CA ALA A 288 15.97 4.66 2.70
C ALA A 288 16.87 5.87 2.38
N ARG A 289 18.17 5.65 2.21
CA ARG A 289 19.11 6.69 1.80
C ARG A 289 18.80 7.23 0.40
N LEU A 290 18.47 6.36 -0.57
CA LEU A 290 18.06 6.78 -1.91
C LEU A 290 16.84 7.69 -1.86
N VAL A 291 15.81 7.28 -1.11
CA VAL A 291 14.59 8.08 -0.92
C VAL A 291 14.91 9.42 -0.27
N THR A 292 15.74 9.41 0.77
CA THR A 292 16.17 10.65 1.46
C THR A 292 16.88 11.60 0.49
N MET A 293 17.81 11.08 -0.31
CA MET A 293 18.53 11.90 -1.31
C MET A 293 17.60 12.49 -2.36
N VAL A 294 16.67 11.69 -2.89
CA VAL A 294 15.70 12.13 -3.89
C VAL A 294 14.78 13.21 -3.31
N LEU A 295 14.24 13.02 -2.10
CA LEU A 295 13.29 13.96 -1.53
C LEU A 295 13.93 15.22 -0.95
N SER A 296 15.20 15.15 -0.53
CA SER A 296 15.94 16.30 0.04
C SER A 296 16.59 17.20 -1.01
N ASP A 297 16.86 16.68 -2.20
CA ASP A 297 17.42 17.48 -3.30
C ASP A 297 16.28 18.00 -4.18
N PRO A 298 16.10 19.34 -4.31
CA PRO A 298 15.00 19.89 -5.11
C PRO A 298 14.99 19.46 -6.57
N ALA A 299 16.17 19.24 -7.20
CA ALA A 299 16.26 18.83 -8.59
C ALA A 299 15.90 17.35 -8.77
N LEU A 300 16.41 16.48 -7.91
CA LEU A 300 16.04 15.06 -7.91
C LEU A 300 14.56 14.85 -7.56
N ARG A 301 14.03 15.61 -6.60
CA ARG A 301 12.60 15.57 -6.24
C ARG A 301 11.71 15.99 -7.40
N ALA A 302 12.08 17.03 -8.14
CA ALA A 302 11.33 17.49 -9.31
C ALA A 302 11.36 16.45 -10.45
N ASP A 303 12.52 15.87 -10.76
CA ASP A 303 12.64 14.82 -11.78
C ASP A 303 11.88 13.56 -11.41
N TRP A 304 11.98 13.12 -10.14
CA TRP A 304 11.21 12.00 -9.61
C TRP A 304 9.69 12.23 -9.72
N ALA A 305 9.22 13.41 -9.32
CA ALA A 305 7.80 13.74 -9.36
C ALA A 305 7.28 13.78 -10.80
N ALA A 306 8.07 14.32 -11.73
CA ALA A 306 7.73 14.37 -13.16
C ALA A 306 7.63 12.95 -13.76
N GLU A 307 8.61 12.08 -13.49
CA GLU A 307 8.59 10.70 -14.01
C GLU A 307 7.45 9.89 -13.41
N LEU A 308 7.15 10.07 -12.10
CA LEU A 308 6.02 9.43 -11.45
C LEU A 308 4.69 9.87 -12.07
N GLU A 309 4.55 11.14 -12.41
CA GLU A 309 3.39 11.68 -13.10
C GLU A 309 3.25 11.10 -14.52
N GLU A 310 4.34 10.96 -15.28
CA GLU A 310 4.35 10.27 -16.59
C GLU A 310 3.83 8.83 -16.45
N VAL A 311 4.28 8.09 -15.43
CA VAL A 311 3.82 6.71 -15.12
C VAL A 311 2.33 6.70 -14.80
N ARG A 312 1.87 7.61 -13.95
CA ARG A 312 0.46 7.72 -13.56
C ARG A 312 -0.45 7.98 -14.76
N LEU A 313 -0.10 8.98 -15.57
CA LEU A 313 -0.86 9.34 -16.78
C LEU A 313 -0.87 8.20 -17.79
N GLY A 314 0.26 7.51 -17.98
CA GLY A 314 0.34 6.33 -18.84
C GLY A 314 -0.59 5.20 -18.38
N MET A 315 -0.68 4.93 -17.07
CA MET A 315 -1.62 3.95 -16.54
C MET A 315 -3.08 4.35 -16.74
N LEU A 316 -3.44 5.62 -16.55
CA LEU A 316 -4.80 6.12 -16.79
C LEU A 316 -5.20 6.03 -18.27
N ASP A 317 -4.26 6.33 -19.16
CA ASP A 317 -4.46 6.19 -20.61
C ASP A 317 -4.70 4.72 -21.01
N LEU A 318 -3.88 3.78 -20.51
CA LEU A 318 -4.08 2.35 -20.72
C LEU A 318 -5.43 1.85 -20.20
N ARG A 319 -5.90 2.34 -19.05
CA ARG A 319 -7.22 2.03 -18.50
C ARG A 319 -8.33 2.52 -19.43
N THR A 320 -8.21 3.74 -19.92
CA THR A 320 -9.18 4.36 -20.84
C THR A 320 -9.22 3.63 -22.18
N GLN A 321 -8.05 3.29 -22.72
CA GLN A 321 -7.94 2.51 -23.95
C GLN A 321 -8.56 1.12 -23.81
N LEU A 322 -8.28 0.43 -22.69
CA LEU A 322 -8.82 -0.90 -22.41
C LEU A 322 -10.35 -0.85 -22.27
N ALA A 323 -10.89 0.09 -21.49
CA ALA A 323 -12.34 0.28 -21.35
C ALA A 323 -13.01 0.50 -22.70
N SER A 324 -12.47 1.41 -23.52
CA SER A 324 -12.97 1.73 -24.85
C SER A 324 -12.89 0.55 -25.82
N ALA A 325 -11.80 -0.21 -25.78
CA ALA A 325 -11.64 -1.40 -26.62
C ALA A 325 -12.63 -2.50 -26.24
N LEU A 326 -12.81 -2.75 -24.96
CA LEU A 326 -13.77 -3.75 -24.47
C LEU A 326 -15.21 -3.35 -24.76
N GLN A 327 -15.57 -2.07 -24.61
CA GLN A 327 -16.89 -1.55 -25.00
C GLN A 327 -17.15 -1.78 -26.49
N ARG A 328 -16.21 -1.39 -27.35
CA ARG A 328 -16.34 -1.55 -28.81
C ARG A 328 -16.49 -3.02 -29.22
N LEU A 329 -15.71 -3.92 -28.60
CA LEU A 329 -15.72 -5.35 -28.95
C LEU A 329 -16.93 -6.10 -28.39
N SER A 330 -17.40 -5.74 -27.20
CA SER A 330 -18.54 -6.42 -26.56
C SER A 330 -19.89 -5.79 -26.87
N GLY A 331 -19.92 -4.55 -27.35
CA GLY A 331 -21.16 -3.75 -27.51
C GLY A 331 -21.80 -3.39 -26.16
N SER A 332 -21.05 -3.39 -25.06
CA SER A 332 -21.56 -3.20 -23.70
C SER A 332 -20.73 -2.21 -22.91
N ASP A 333 -21.38 -1.38 -22.11
CA ASP A 333 -20.76 -0.40 -21.22
C ASP A 333 -20.20 -1.02 -19.92
N ARG A 334 -20.37 -2.34 -19.71
CA ARG A 334 -20.03 -3.04 -18.46
C ARG A 334 -18.59 -2.86 -18.00
N PHE A 335 -17.67 -2.48 -18.88
CA PHE A 335 -16.24 -2.30 -18.57
C PHE A 335 -15.84 -0.83 -18.42
N GLY A 336 -16.80 0.11 -18.48
CA GLY A 336 -16.52 1.55 -18.34
C GLY A 336 -15.87 1.95 -17.02
N PHE A 337 -16.10 1.18 -15.95
CA PHE A 337 -15.49 1.37 -14.63
C PHE A 337 -13.96 1.34 -14.65
N LEU A 338 -13.35 0.62 -15.60
CA LEU A 338 -11.88 0.54 -15.72
C LEU A 338 -11.24 1.92 -15.89
N ALA A 339 -11.87 2.82 -16.62
CA ALA A 339 -11.40 4.20 -16.79
C ALA A 339 -11.55 5.05 -15.51
N GLN A 340 -12.43 4.65 -14.60
CA GLN A 340 -12.71 5.36 -13.35
C GLN A 340 -11.83 4.88 -12.19
N HIS A 341 -11.38 3.62 -12.22
CA HIS A 341 -10.51 3.05 -11.20
C HIS A 341 -9.11 3.68 -11.23
N ARG A 342 -8.43 3.61 -10.09
CA ARG A 342 -7.09 4.18 -9.90
C ARG A 342 -6.09 3.13 -9.46
N GLY A 343 -4.81 3.40 -9.75
CA GLY A 343 -3.73 2.50 -9.40
C GLY A 343 -3.62 1.31 -10.35
N MET A 344 -3.02 0.23 -9.87
CA MET A 344 -2.57 -0.90 -10.69
C MET A 344 -3.61 -2.01 -10.84
N PHE A 345 -4.72 -1.97 -10.10
CA PHE A 345 -5.66 -3.08 -10.02
C PHE A 345 -7.07 -2.69 -10.45
N SER A 346 -7.82 -3.66 -10.92
CA SER A 346 -9.27 -3.64 -11.09
C SER A 346 -9.80 -5.08 -11.06
N ARG A 347 -10.98 -5.27 -10.46
CA ARG A 347 -11.66 -6.56 -10.53
C ARG A 347 -12.59 -6.58 -11.73
N LEU A 348 -12.28 -7.47 -12.68
CA LEU A 348 -13.05 -7.57 -13.94
C LEU A 348 -14.40 -8.30 -13.76
N GLY A 349 -14.53 -9.12 -12.71
CA GLY A 349 -15.65 -10.00 -12.48
C GLY A 349 -15.68 -11.16 -13.48
N ALA A 350 -14.51 -11.61 -13.89
CA ALA A 350 -14.39 -12.85 -14.66
C ALA A 350 -14.54 -14.06 -13.72
N SER A 351 -15.26 -15.09 -14.14
CA SER A 351 -15.30 -16.33 -13.38
C SER A 351 -13.94 -17.03 -13.40
N ALA A 352 -13.68 -17.90 -12.42
CA ALA A 352 -12.46 -18.71 -12.38
C ALA A 352 -12.28 -19.53 -13.67
N GLU A 353 -13.37 -20.00 -14.27
CA GLU A 353 -13.36 -20.71 -15.57
C GLU A 353 -12.91 -19.79 -16.71
N HIS A 354 -13.41 -18.54 -16.75
CA HIS A 354 -12.97 -17.55 -17.75
C HIS A 354 -11.48 -17.20 -17.59
N VAL A 355 -11.00 -17.03 -16.37
CA VAL A 355 -9.58 -16.76 -16.08
C VAL A 355 -8.71 -17.93 -16.53
N GLU A 356 -9.14 -19.17 -16.26
CA GLU A 356 -8.44 -20.38 -16.72
C GLU A 356 -8.40 -20.45 -18.25
N LYS A 357 -9.52 -20.18 -18.93
CA LYS A 357 -9.62 -20.15 -20.38
C LYS A 357 -8.73 -19.07 -20.99
N LEU A 358 -8.72 -17.86 -20.43
CA LEU A 358 -7.81 -16.79 -20.86
C LEU A 358 -6.35 -17.22 -20.78
N ARG A 359 -5.97 -17.93 -19.73
CA ARG A 359 -4.61 -18.48 -19.58
C ARG A 359 -4.33 -19.60 -20.59
N ALA A 360 -5.22 -20.59 -20.68
CA ALA A 360 -5.00 -21.76 -21.52
C ALA A 360 -4.97 -21.41 -23.02
N ASP A 361 -5.98 -20.68 -23.48
CA ASP A 361 -6.21 -20.42 -24.91
C ASP A 361 -5.43 -19.18 -25.40
N HIS A 362 -5.24 -18.17 -24.54
CA HIS A 362 -4.74 -16.85 -24.94
C HIS A 362 -3.45 -16.42 -24.24
N ALA A 363 -2.88 -17.26 -23.36
CA ALA A 363 -1.69 -16.94 -22.58
C ALA A 363 -1.80 -15.65 -21.75
N VAL A 364 -2.99 -15.28 -21.29
CA VAL A 364 -3.23 -14.16 -20.40
C VAL A 364 -3.22 -14.65 -18.95
N TYR A 365 -2.22 -14.21 -18.19
CA TYR A 365 -1.99 -14.60 -16.81
C TYR A 365 -2.47 -13.53 -15.87
N MET A 366 -3.61 -13.73 -15.22
CA MET A 366 -4.20 -12.80 -14.24
C MET A 366 -4.56 -13.54 -12.94
N VAL A 367 -4.64 -12.81 -11.84
CA VAL A 367 -5.00 -13.34 -10.52
C VAL A 367 -6.49 -13.10 -10.27
N GLY A 368 -7.18 -14.15 -9.82
CA GLY A 368 -8.55 -14.03 -9.35
C GLY A 368 -9.56 -13.78 -10.46
N ASP A 369 -10.45 -12.89 -10.16
CA ASP A 369 -11.63 -12.51 -10.93
C ASP A 369 -11.58 -11.06 -11.46
#